data_4fde18f632510ae40bd1ba45a989fc5b
#
_entry.id   4fde18f632510ae40bd1ba45a989fc5b
#
_cell.length_a   1.000
_cell.length_b   1.000
_cell.length_c   1.000
_cell.angle_alpha   90.00
_cell.angle_beta   90.00
_cell.angle_gamma   90.00
#
_symmetry.space_group_name_H-M   'P 1'
#
loop_
_entity.id
_entity.type
_entity.pdbx_description
1 polymer ?
#
loop_
_entity_poly.entity_id
_entity_poly.type
_entity_poly.pdbx_seq_one_letter_code
_entity_poly.pdbx_strand_id
1 'polypeptide(L)' 'MPTIPIPTPPPDEITVNELIREVPLTIPVFNSFGIDSCCGGAVPVREAARRDGADVDALLAALAAVVRGTP' A
#
# COMPACT_ATOMS: atom_id res chain seq x y z
N MET A 1 13.98 -21.81 -21.19
CA MET A 1 12.58 -21.74 -20.82
C MET A 1 12.29 -20.38 -20.21
N PRO A 2 11.33 -19.68 -20.75
CA PRO A 2 11.00 -18.36 -20.19
C PRO A 2 10.43 -18.54 -18.80
N THR A 3 11.00 -17.83 -17.89
CA THR A 3 10.49 -17.79 -16.54
C THR A 3 9.28 -16.88 -16.53
N ILE A 4 8.14 -17.41 -16.18
CA ILE A 4 6.96 -16.58 -16.00
C ILE A 4 7.14 -15.86 -14.67
N PRO A 5 7.29 -14.54 -14.68
CA PRO A 5 7.42 -13.83 -13.43
C PRO A 5 6.14 -14.00 -12.63
N ILE A 6 6.29 -14.29 -11.35
CA ILE A 6 5.15 -14.32 -10.46
C ILE A 6 4.58 -12.91 -10.43
N PRO A 7 3.32 -12.72 -10.83
CA PRO A 7 2.78 -11.37 -10.82
C PRO A 7 2.74 -10.85 -9.39
N THR A 8 3.41 -9.73 -9.19
CA THR A 8 3.28 -9.03 -7.93
C THR A 8 1.87 -8.46 -7.86
N PRO A 9 1.17 -8.64 -6.73
CA PRO A 9 -0.16 -8.06 -6.62
C PRO A 9 -0.07 -6.54 -6.78
N PRO A 10 -1.08 -5.91 -7.41
CA PRO A 10 -1.11 -4.46 -7.48
C PRO A 10 -1.14 -3.86 -6.07
N PRO A 11 -0.64 -2.64 -5.89
CA PRO A 11 -0.56 -2.02 -4.56
C PRO A 11 -1.89 -1.93 -3.82
N ASP A 12 -3.00 -1.95 -4.53
CA ASP A 12 -4.32 -1.88 -3.91
C ASP A 12 -4.81 -3.23 -3.39
N GLU A 13 -4.18 -4.33 -3.82
CA GLU A 13 -4.54 -5.68 -3.37
C GLU A 13 -3.63 -6.20 -2.26
N ILE A 14 -2.43 -5.66 -2.14
CA ILE A 14 -1.53 -6.02 -1.06
C ILE A 14 -2.07 -5.45 0.25
N THR A 15 -1.87 -6.16 1.35
CA THR A 15 -2.30 -5.64 2.64
C THR A 15 -1.41 -4.49 3.09
N VAL A 16 -1.98 -3.61 3.92
CA VAL A 16 -1.22 -2.51 4.49
C VAL A 16 0.01 -3.03 5.22
N ASN A 17 -0.16 -4.09 6.01
CA ASN A 17 0.96 -4.68 6.76
C ASN A 17 2.08 -5.18 5.86
N GLU A 18 1.72 -5.86 4.77
CA GLU A 18 2.73 -6.36 3.84
C GLU A 18 3.47 -5.24 3.15
N LEU A 19 2.76 -4.21 2.74
CA LEU A 19 3.39 -3.08 2.06
C LEU A 19 4.35 -2.36 3.00
N ILE A 20 3.96 -2.15 4.25
CA ILE A 20 4.82 -1.53 5.24
C ILE A 20 6.07 -2.38 5.49
N ARG A 21 5.91 -3.69 5.52
CA ARG A 21 7.05 -4.59 5.72
C ARG A 21 8.05 -4.48 4.60
N GLU A 22 7.57 -4.40 3.37
CA GLU A 22 8.45 -4.33 2.20
C GLU A 22 9.01 -2.94 1.95
N VAL A 23 8.19 -1.92 2.19
CA VAL A 23 8.58 -0.54 1.97
C VAL A 23 8.15 0.30 3.17
N PRO A 24 8.99 0.35 4.22
CA PRO A 24 8.65 1.07 5.45
C PRO A 24 8.34 2.55 5.24
N LEU A 25 8.86 3.14 4.18
CA LEU A 25 8.60 4.55 3.87
C LEU A 25 7.13 4.82 3.51
N THR A 26 6.32 3.78 3.36
CA THR A 26 4.88 3.95 3.14
C THR A 26 4.15 4.33 4.42
N ILE A 27 4.75 4.13 5.59
CA ILE A 27 4.09 4.47 6.87
C ILE A 27 3.66 5.93 6.91
N PRO A 28 4.53 6.90 6.62
CA PRO A 28 4.09 8.30 6.63
C PRO A 28 2.96 8.59 5.64
N VAL A 29 2.95 7.89 4.51
CA VAL A 29 1.88 8.05 3.52
C VAL A 29 0.55 7.61 4.12
N PHE A 30 0.52 6.43 4.73
CA PHE A 30 -0.71 5.95 5.36
C PHE A 30 -1.18 6.91 6.46
N ASN A 31 -0.26 7.40 7.26
CA ASN A 31 -0.61 8.35 8.31
C ASN A 31 -1.18 9.65 7.75
N SER A 32 -0.63 10.14 6.64
CA SER A 32 -1.13 11.35 5.99
C SER A 32 -2.54 11.21 5.48
N PHE A 33 -2.93 9.99 5.11
CA PHE A 33 -4.28 9.72 4.61
C PHE A 33 -5.24 9.27 5.71
N GLY A 34 -4.77 9.24 6.95
CA GLY A 34 -5.61 8.83 8.07
C GLY A 34 -5.89 7.35 8.15
N ILE A 35 -5.03 6.53 7.55
CA ILE A 35 -5.22 5.08 7.55
C ILE A 35 -4.58 4.47 8.79
N ASP A 36 -5.36 3.64 9.47
CA ASP A 36 -4.87 2.93 10.64
C ASP A 36 -3.94 1.79 10.21
N SER A 37 -2.66 2.04 10.28
CA SER A 37 -1.65 1.05 9.90
C SER A 37 -1.22 0.17 11.07
N CYS A 38 -1.65 0.49 12.27
CA CYS A 38 -1.24 -0.23 13.48
C CYS A 38 -2.12 -1.44 13.73
N CYS A 39 -3.43 -1.23 13.85
CA CYS A 39 -4.36 -2.28 14.22
C CYS A 39 -5.22 -2.75 13.05
N GLY A 40 -5.38 -1.93 12.03
CA GLY A 40 -6.22 -2.21 10.88
C GLY A 40 -5.47 -2.55 9.62
N GLY A 41 -4.19 -2.96 9.73
CA GLY A 41 -3.35 -3.18 8.57
C GLY A 41 -3.45 -4.56 7.93
N ALA A 42 -4.33 -5.42 8.41
CA ALA A 42 -4.47 -6.78 7.87
C ALA A 42 -5.36 -6.84 6.63
N VAL A 43 -5.91 -5.72 6.20
CA VAL A 43 -6.78 -5.65 5.03
C VAL A 43 -6.02 -5.06 3.84
N PRO A 44 -6.48 -5.32 2.61
CA PRO A 44 -5.87 -4.71 1.44
C PRO A 44 -5.91 -3.19 1.50
N VAL A 45 -4.93 -2.56 0.87
CA VAL A 45 -4.81 -1.10 0.88
C VAL A 45 -6.11 -0.42 0.43
N ARG A 46 -6.73 -0.93 -0.64
CA ARG A 46 -7.98 -0.36 -1.14
C ARG A 46 -9.07 -0.40 -0.08
N GLU A 47 -9.18 -1.52 0.62
CA GLU A 47 -10.21 -1.68 1.63
C GLU A 47 -9.94 -0.79 2.84
N ALA A 48 -8.67 -0.68 3.24
CA ALA A 48 -8.29 0.21 4.31
C ALA A 48 -8.65 1.67 3.99
N ALA A 49 -8.41 2.07 2.74
CA ALA A 49 -8.76 3.43 2.31
C ALA A 49 -10.27 3.68 2.40
N ARG A 50 -11.06 2.72 1.95
CA ARG A 50 -12.52 2.83 2.03
C ARG A 50 -13.01 2.89 3.47
N ARG A 51 -12.47 2.02 4.30
CA ARG A 51 -12.85 1.96 5.72
C ARG A 51 -12.57 3.28 6.42
N ASP A 52 -11.43 3.88 6.11
CA ASP A 52 -10.98 5.09 6.80
C ASP A 52 -11.34 6.38 6.06
N GLY A 53 -12.09 6.28 4.97
CA GLY A 53 -12.57 7.45 4.24
C GLY A 53 -11.52 8.15 3.40
N ALA A 54 -10.44 7.47 3.05
CA ALA A 54 -9.38 8.05 2.23
C ALA A 54 -9.72 7.93 0.75
N ASP A 55 -9.16 8.84 -0.06
CA ASP A 55 -9.27 8.79 -1.51
C ASP A 55 -8.34 7.69 -2.02
N VAL A 56 -8.92 6.62 -2.54
CA VAL A 56 -8.16 5.46 -3.00
C VAL A 56 -7.17 5.84 -4.10
N ASP A 57 -7.61 6.60 -5.08
CA ASP A 57 -6.75 6.96 -6.21
C ASP A 57 -5.57 7.82 -5.77
N ALA A 58 -5.83 8.79 -4.92
CA ALA A 58 -4.77 9.65 -4.39
C ALA A 58 -3.79 8.86 -3.54
N LEU A 59 -4.31 7.94 -2.71
CA LEU A 59 -3.47 7.09 -1.89
C LEU A 59 -2.58 6.20 -2.74
N LEU A 60 -3.14 5.56 -3.75
CA LEU A 60 -2.36 4.67 -4.62
C LEU A 60 -1.29 5.45 -5.38
N ALA A 61 -1.58 6.66 -5.83
CA ALA A 61 -0.61 7.49 -6.50
C ALA A 61 0.55 7.86 -5.57
N ALA A 62 0.24 8.21 -4.33
CA ALA A 62 1.26 8.55 -3.33
C ALA A 62 2.12 7.33 -3.00
N LEU A 63 1.51 6.16 -2.82
CA LEU A 63 2.25 4.93 -2.55
C LEU A 63 3.14 4.54 -3.72
N ALA A 64 2.65 4.68 -4.93
CA ALA A 64 3.44 4.36 -6.12
C ALA A 64 4.68 5.26 -6.21
N ALA A 65 4.54 6.53 -5.86
CA ALA A 65 5.67 7.45 -5.87
C ALA A 65 6.73 7.03 -4.85
N VAL A 66 6.32 6.63 -3.67
CA VAL A 66 7.25 6.16 -2.63
C VAL A 66 7.94 4.88 -3.04
N VAL A 67 7.19 3.92 -3.56
CA VAL A 67 7.76 2.64 -3.98
C VAL A 67 8.76 2.83 -5.10
N ARG A 68 8.47 3.68 -6.07
CA ARG A 68 9.40 3.96 -7.17
C ARG A 68 10.64 4.71 -6.71
N GLY A 69 10.51 5.54 -5.68
CA GLY A 69 11.63 6.28 -5.14
C GLY A 69 12.53 5.46 -4.22
N THR A 70 12.14 4.23 -3.89
CA THR A 70 12.94 3.35 -3.04
C THR A 70 14.01 2.65 -3.86
N PRO A 71 15.30 2.73 -3.47
CA PRO A 71 16.38 2.10 -4.21
C PRO A 71 16.27 0.57 -4.19
#